data_b369be62c9ba7ab14ab2f5bf94f699de
#
_entry.id   b369be62c9ba7ab14ab2f5bf94f699de
#
_cell.length_a   1.000
_cell.length_b   1.000
_cell.length_c   1.000
_cell.angle_alpha   90.00
_cell.angle_beta   90.00
_cell.angle_gamma   90.00
#
_symmetry.space_group_name_H-M   'P 1'
#
loop_
_entity.id
_entity.type
_entity.pdbx_description
1 polymer ?
#
loop_
_entity_poly.entity_id
_entity_poly.type
_entity_poly.pdbx_seq_one_letter_code
_entity_poly.pdbx_strand_id
1 'polypeptide(L)'
;MKTFHIFSLIAFLFLFSGCQTIENKSQSAIKKENEKLSKFLQQPESELKIVMGEPDKITYDDRGSKFFIYVSKKYKITCERQFEINENKMIVGFTSKGCF
;
A
#
# COMPACT_ATOMS: atom_id res chain seq x y z
N MET A 1 -35.47 37.14 -5.96
CA MET A 1 -35.41 36.18 -4.86
C MET A 1 -34.99 34.76 -5.30
N LYS A 2 -35.49 34.25 -6.41
CA LYS A 2 -35.12 32.92 -6.88
C LYS A 2 -33.65 32.84 -7.39
N THR A 3 -33.07 33.92 -7.87
CA THR A 3 -31.69 33.98 -8.31
C THR A 3 -30.68 33.98 -7.17
N PHE A 4 -31.05 34.43 -5.98
CA PHE A 4 -30.18 34.51 -4.81
C PHE A 4 -29.89 33.12 -4.21
N HIS A 5 -30.85 32.22 -4.25
CA HIS A 5 -30.67 30.85 -3.76
C HIS A 5 -29.79 29.99 -4.67
N ILE A 6 -29.81 30.25 -5.98
CA ILE A 6 -28.99 29.53 -6.94
C ILE A 6 -27.51 29.91 -6.78
N PHE A 7 -27.19 31.17 -6.51
CA PHE A 7 -25.83 31.62 -6.24
C PHE A 7 -25.29 31.04 -4.92
N SER A 8 -26.12 30.92 -3.90
CA SER A 8 -25.74 30.32 -2.62
C SER A 8 -25.44 28.82 -2.76
N LEU A 9 -26.20 28.10 -3.57
CA LEU A 9 -25.99 26.69 -3.85
C LEU A 9 -24.73 26.44 -4.64
N ILE A 10 -24.40 27.28 -5.61
CA ILE A 10 -23.19 27.17 -6.43
C ILE A 10 -21.94 27.46 -5.59
N ALA A 11 -21.98 28.46 -4.70
CA ALA A 11 -20.90 28.77 -3.77
C ALA A 11 -20.64 27.63 -2.79
N PHE A 12 -21.68 26.92 -2.35
CA PHE A 12 -21.58 25.76 -1.45
C PHE A 12 -20.92 24.56 -2.14
N LEU A 13 -21.18 24.35 -3.41
CA LEU A 13 -20.56 23.28 -4.20
C LEU A 13 -19.07 23.48 -4.43
N PHE A 14 -18.60 24.72 -4.53
CA PHE A 14 -17.17 25.02 -4.69
C PHE A 14 -16.33 24.74 -3.43
N LEU A 15 -16.91 24.76 -2.26
CA LEU A 15 -16.22 24.50 -1.00
C LEU A 15 -15.84 23.02 -0.78
N PHE A 16 -16.55 22.09 -1.43
CA PHE A 16 -16.28 20.66 -1.30
C PHE A 16 -15.17 20.14 -2.22
N SER A 17 -14.80 20.86 -3.27
CA SER A 17 -13.81 20.39 -4.23
C SER A 17 -12.35 20.53 -3.76
N GLY A 18 -12.07 21.35 -2.73
CA GLY A 18 -10.72 21.54 -2.19
C GLY A 18 -10.20 20.38 -1.35
N CYS A 19 -11.06 19.61 -0.69
CA CYS A 19 -10.67 18.50 0.18
C CYS A 19 -10.31 17.23 -0.59
N GLN A 20 -10.82 17.03 -1.80
CA GLN A 20 -10.60 15.82 -2.58
C GLN A 20 -9.19 15.74 -3.20
N THR A 21 -8.53 16.88 -3.41
CA THR A 21 -7.20 16.91 -4.05
C THR A 21 -6.08 16.37 -3.16
N ILE A 22 -6.20 16.50 -1.84
CA ILE A 22 -5.19 16.00 -0.87
C ILE A 22 -5.32 14.50 -0.68
N GLU A 23 -6.54 13.98 -0.60
CA GLU A 23 -6.81 12.54 -0.49
C GLU A 23 -6.35 11.77 -1.73
N ASN A 24 -6.49 12.34 -2.94
CA ASN A 24 -6.10 11.72 -4.19
C ASN A 24 -4.58 11.51 -4.31
N LYS A 25 -3.74 12.38 -3.76
CA LYS A 25 -2.28 12.21 -3.77
C LYS A 25 -1.85 11.07 -2.86
N SER A 26 -2.43 10.97 -1.67
CA SER A 26 -2.17 9.90 -0.71
C SER A 26 -2.61 8.54 -1.25
N GLN A 27 -3.82 8.45 -1.79
CA GLN A 27 -4.34 7.22 -2.40
C GLN A 27 -3.58 6.79 -3.64
N SER A 28 -3.09 7.75 -4.44
CA SER A 28 -2.27 7.47 -5.61
C SER A 28 -0.93 6.81 -5.24
N ALA A 29 -0.28 7.28 -4.17
CA ALA A 29 0.95 6.70 -3.67
C ALA A 29 0.74 5.27 -3.13
N ILE A 30 -0.33 5.05 -2.38
CA ILE A 30 -0.72 3.73 -1.86
C ILE A 30 -1.03 2.77 -3.01
N LYS A 31 -1.75 3.22 -4.01
CA LYS A 31 -2.09 2.43 -5.19
C LYS A 31 -0.84 1.97 -5.95
N LYS A 32 0.13 2.86 -6.16
CA LYS A 32 1.39 2.52 -6.81
C LYS A 32 2.19 1.49 -6.03
N GLU A 33 2.23 1.61 -4.71
CA GLU A 33 2.88 0.64 -3.83
C GLU A 33 2.21 -0.73 -3.94
N ASN A 34 0.88 -0.77 -3.88
CA ASN A 34 0.12 -2.02 -4.00
C ASN A 34 0.29 -2.66 -5.39
N GLU A 35 0.31 -1.89 -6.46
CA GLU A 35 0.57 -2.39 -7.81
C GLU A 35 1.96 -2.99 -7.94
N LYS A 36 2.95 -2.36 -7.34
CA LYS A 36 4.33 -2.84 -7.33
C LYS A 36 4.45 -4.17 -6.58
N LEU A 37 3.83 -4.28 -5.42
CA LEU A 37 3.90 -5.48 -4.59
C LEU A 37 3.00 -6.60 -5.11
N SER A 38 1.89 -6.29 -5.75
CA SER A 38 0.96 -7.30 -6.30
C SER A 38 1.57 -8.14 -7.41
N LYS A 39 2.63 -7.66 -8.07
CA LYS A 39 3.35 -8.41 -9.10
C LYS A 39 4.02 -9.66 -8.54
N PHE A 40 4.28 -9.69 -7.23
CA PHE A 40 4.88 -10.85 -6.57
C PHE A 40 3.86 -11.93 -6.23
N LEU A 41 2.57 -11.61 -6.24
CA LEU A 41 1.53 -12.58 -5.90
C LEU A 41 1.54 -13.77 -6.88
N GLN A 42 1.46 -14.97 -6.33
CA GLN A 42 1.54 -16.24 -7.04
C GLN A 42 2.89 -16.52 -7.72
N GLN A 43 3.91 -15.77 -7.34
CA GLN A 43 5.29 -16.03 -7.75
C GLN A 43 6.01 -16.83 -6.66
N PRO A 44 7.06 -17.59 -7.01
CA PRO A 44 7.85 -18.29 -6.00
C PRO A 44 8.65 -17.31 -5.15
N GLU A 45 8.98 -17.71 -3.92
CA GLU A 45 9.75 -16.89 -2.98
C GLU A 45 11.12 -16.48 -3.53
N SER A 46 11.69 -17.29 -4.42
CA SER A 46 12.96 -16.99 -5.07
C SER A 46 12.92 -15.71 -5.90
N GLU A 47 11.79 -15.42 -6.55
CA GLU A 47 11.62 -14.19 -7.31
C GLU A 47 11.66 -12.97 -6.40
N LEU A 48 11.05 -13.06 -5.21
CA LEU A 48 11.08 -12.00 -4.23
C LEU A 48 12.51 -11.72 -3.75
N LYS A 49 13.30 -12.77 -3.50
CA LYS A 49 14.69 -12.64 -3.08
C LYS A 49 15.59 -12.05 -4.17
N ILE A 50 15.30 -12.35 -5.44
CA ILE A 50 16.06 -11.78 -6.57
C ILE A 50 15.83 -10.26 -6.64
N VAL A 51 14.61 -9.81 -6.48
CA VAL A 51 14.26 -8.39 -6.64
C VAL A 51 14.55 -7.58 -5.37
N MET A 52 14.20 -8.10 -4.19
CA MET A 52 14.31 -7.37 -2.93
C MET A 52 15.48 -7.79 -2.04
N GLY A 53 16.16 -8.87 -2.39
CA GLY A 53 17.24 -9.42 -1.59
C GLY A 53 16.73 -10.30 -0.46
N GLU A 54 17.61 -10.64 0.47
CA GLU A 54 17.24 -11.41 1.66
C GLU A 54 16.37 -10.58 2.59
N PRO A 55 15.34 -11.18 3.21
CA PRO A 55 14.51 -10.44 4.15
C PRO A 55 15.28 -10.09 5.43
N ASP A 56 14.88 -8.99 6.07
CA ASP A 56 15.45 -8.59 7.37
C ASP A 56 15.05 -9.54 8.48
N LYS A 57 13.84 -10.12 8.35
CA LYS A 57 13.30 -11.05 9.34
C LYS A 57 12.39 -12.07 8.66
N ILE A 58 12.39 -13.29 9.16
CA ILE A 58 11.47 -14.35 8.74
C ILE A 58 10.70 -14.82 9.98
N THR A 59 9.37 -14.81 9.88
CA THR A 59 8.51 -15.37 10.94
C THR A 59 7.68 -16.51 10.36
N TYR A 60 7.18 -17.36 11.24
CA TYR A 60 6.40 -18.54 10.87
C TYR A 60 5.09 -18.51 11.63
N ASP A 61 4.01 -19.00 11.02
CA ASP A 61 2.73 -19.18 11.69
C ASP A 61 2.47 -20.68 11.96
N ASP A 62 1.36 -20.98 12.67
CA ASP A 62 0.99 -22.34 13.04
C ASP A 62 0.46 -23.16 11.85
N ARG A 63 0.21 -22.50 10.70
CA ARG A 63 -0.38 -23.14 9.51
C ARG A 63 0.65 -23.60 8.50
N GLY A 64 1.94 -23.43 8.79
CA GLY A 64 3.01 -23.74 7.86
C GLY A 64 3.36 -22.61 6.89
N SER A 65 2.74 -21.45 7.01
CA SER A 65 3.12 -20.27 6.26
C SER A 65 4.29 -19.55 6.92
N LYS A 66 5.08 -18.87 6.11
CA LYS A 66 6.14 -18.02 6.62
C LYS A 66 5.96 -16.60 6.07
N PHE A 67 6.55 -15.64 6.77
CA PHE A 67 6.48 -14.23 6.39
C PHE A 67 7.87 -13.68 6.22
N PHE A 68 8.13 -13.11 5.05
CA PHE A 68 9.35 -12.36 4.79
C PHE A 68 9.08 -10.89 5.11
N ILE A 69 9.87 -10.33 6.01
CA ILE A 69 9.70 -8.95 6.48
C ILE A 69 10.89 -8.14 6.02
N TYR A 70 10.61 -7.09 5.26
CA TYR A 70 11.59 -6.13 4.76
C TYR A 70 11.33 -4.78 5.40
N VAL A 71 12.36 -4.20 6.01
CA VAL A 71 12.27 -2.92 6.72
C VAL A 71 13.19 -1.92 6.04
N SER A 72 12.67 -0.74 5.74
CA SER A 72 13.47 0.36 5.25
C SER A 72 13.11 1.64 5.99
N LYS A 73 14.07 2.55 6.14
CA LYS A 73 13.86 3.84 6.79
C LYS A 73 14.17 4.95 5.80
N LYS A 74 13.26 5.90 5.72
CA LYS A 74 13.43 7.11 4.91
C LYS A 74 12.86 8.30 5.69
N TYR A 75 13.67 9.32 5.92
CA TYR A 75 13.27 10.53 6.67
C TYR A 75 12.63 10.23 8.03
N LYS A 76 13.21 9.33 8.81
CA LYS A 76 12.69 8.87 10.12
C LYS A 76 11.38 8.09 10.05
N ILE A 77 10.88 7.83 8.85
CA ILE A 77 9.69 6.98 8.65
C ILE A 77 10.15 5.56 8.36
N THR A 78 9.63 4.61 9.13
CA THR A 78 9.93 3.20 8.92
C THR A 78 8.88 2.61 7.97
N CYS A 79 9.34 2.06 6.86
CA CYS A 79 8.51 1.30 5.94
C CYS A 79 8.74 -0.19 6.20
N GLU A 80 7.67 -0.92 6.50
CA GLU A 80 7.70 -2.36 6.70
C GLU A 80 6.84 -3.03 5.64
N ARG A 81 7.44 -3.92 4.85
CA ARG A 81 6.75 -4.76 3.88
C ARG A 81 6.82 -6.21 4.32
N GLN A 82 5.67 -6.87 4.35
CA GLN A 82 5.55 -8.25 4.80
C GLN A 82 4.90 -9.07 3.71
N PHE A 83 5.53 -10.17 3.33
CA PHE A 83 5.03 -11.10 2.31
C PHE A 83 4.71 -12.44 2.95
N GLU A 84 3.48 -12.92 2.74
CA GLU A 84 3.07 -14.25 3.19
C GLU A 84 3.43 -15.28 2.13
N ILE A 85 4.13 -16.34 2.54
CA ILE A 85 4.58 -17.42 1.69
C ILE A 85 4.00 -18.73 2.20
N ASN A 86 3.28 -19.45 1.35
CA ASN A 86 2.63 -20.69 1.73
C ASN A 86 3.62 -21.87 1.78
N GLU A 87 3.11 -23.05 2.12
CA GLU A 87 3.90 -24.29 2.22
C GLU A 87 4.58 -24.68 0.90
N ASN A 88 3.99 -24.29 -0.23
CA ASN A 88 4.52 -24.56 -1.55
C ASN A 88 5.57 -23.52 -2.00
N LYS A 89 6.01 -22.65 -1.10
CA LYS A 89 6.98 -21.59 -1.36
C LYS A 89 6.50 -20.55 -2.37
N MET A 90 5.19 -20.33 -2.42
CA MET A 90 4.55 -19.33 -3.27
C MET A 90 4.09 -18.14 -2.46
N ILE A 91 4.21 -16.96 -3.02
CA ILE A 91 3.76 -15.72 -2.39
C ILE A 91 2.25 -15.60 -2.57
N VAL A 92 1.51 -15.57 -1.44
CA VAL A 92 0.03 -15.56 -1.45
C VAL A 92 -0.57 -14.27 -0.90
N GLY A 93 0.22 -13.40 -0.29
CA GLY A 93 -0.27 -12.15 0.24
C GLY A 93 0.85 -11.18 0.57
N PHE A 94 0.50 -9.93 0.79
CA PHE A 94 1.44 -8.91 1.25
C PHE A 94 0.70 -7.84 2.05
N THR A 95 1.45 -7.18 2.93
CA THR A 95 1.02 -5.95 3.61
C THR A 95 2.17 -4.96 3.62
N SER A 96 1.86 -3.68 3.67
CA SER A 96 2.86 -2.63 3.81
C SER A 96 2.38 -1.57 4.81
N LYS A 97 3.31 -1.08 5.62
CA LYS A 97 3.05 -0.03 6.63
C LYS A 97 4.11 1.04 6.51
N GLY A 98 3.68 2.30 6.45
CA GLY A 98 4.59 3.44 6.38
C GLY A 98 5.34 3.57 5.06
N CYS A 99 4.91 2.91 4.01
CA CYS A 99 5.54 2.93 2.69
C CYS A 99 4.83 3.92 1.78
N PHE A 100 5.48 5.03 1.49
CA PHE A 100 4.93 6.07 0.62
C PHE A 100 5.85 6.34 -0.57
#